data_d46bb6b2b24cc5449ea4950695cb9bca
#
_entry.id   d46bb6b2b24cc5449ea4950695cb9bca
#
_cell.length_a   1.000
_cell.length_b   1.000
_cell.length_c   1.000
_cell.angle_alpha   90.00
_cell.angle_beta   90.00
_cell.angle_gamma   90.00
#
_symmetry.space_group_name_H-M   'P 1'
#
loop_
_entity.id
_entity.type
_entity.pdbx_description
1 polymer ?
#
loop_
_entity_poly.entity_id
_entity_poly.type
_entity_poly.pdbx_seq_one_letter_code
_entity_poly.pdbx_strand_id
1 'polypeptide(L)'
;MKPKYLLGGSLIVAAAAFLIVTSMTANAQYFLTITQLRDKGQDMVDQSVRVSGAVIYESTLYEVRNSEPYLEFDVVDTEDQIGKQTPLRIVYKGPKPDLLQPHATAIVEGHLGADGKFYADTLLLKCPTRYEEQFPNQVEKPAEG
;
A
#
# COMPACT_ATOMS: atom_id res chain seq x y z
N MET A 1 12.02 -36.67 -36.48
CA MET A 1 11.16 -35.50 -36.45
C MET A 1 11.63 -34.47 -37.46
N LYS A 2 10.74 -33.92 -38.24
CA LYS A 2 11.08 -32.92 -39.25
C LYS A 2 11.51 -31.62 -38.52
N PRO A 3 12.62 -30.97 -38.84
CA PRO A 3 13.16 -29.82 -38.11
C PRO A 3 12.17 -28.64 -38.03
N LYS A 4 11.25 -28.52 -38.94
CA LYS A 4 10.20 -27.49 -38.97
C LYS A 4 9.26 -27.53 -37.76
N TYR A 5 8.99 -28.71 -37.19
CA TYR A 5 8.16 -28.84 -35.99
C TYR A 5 8.90 -28.48 -34.72
N LEU A 6 10.21 -28.74 -34.69
CA LEU A 6 11.08 -28.31 -33.61
C LEU A 6 11.22 -26.79 -33.56
N LEU A 7 11.36 -26.14 -34.72
CA LEU A 7 11.40 -24.70 -34.85
C LEU A 7 10.08 -24.04 -34.38
N GLY A 8 8.93 -24.57 -34.82
CA GLY A 8 7.64 -24.07 -34.39
C GLY A 8 7.39 -24.24 -32.88
N GLY A 9 7.72 -25.42 -32.36
CA GLY A 9 7.62 -25.69 -30.91
C GLY A 9 8.50 -24.79 -30.05
N SER A 10 9.74 -24.57 -30.47
CA SER A 10 10.67 -23.65 -29.80
C SER A 10 10.17 -22.21 -29.76
N LEU A 11 9.57 -21.74 -30.86
CA LEU A 11 9.01 -20.39 -30.95
C LEU A 11 7.82 -20.20 -30.01
N ILE A 12 6.94 -21.21 -29.89
CA ILE A 12 5.80 -21.17 -28.96
C ILE A 12 6.28 -21.12 -27.50
N VAL A 13 7.25 -21.96 -27.16
CA VAL A 13 7.83 -22.00 -25.80
C VAL A 13 8.50 -20.67 -25.48
N ALA A 14 9.26 -20.07 -26.41
CA ALA A 14 9.90 -18.77 -26.22
C ALA A 14 8.85 -17.65 -26.04
N ALA A 15 7.77 -17.65 -26.82
CA ALA A 15 6.69 -16.67 -26.67
C ALA A 15 5.95 -16.83 -25.34
N ALA A 16 5.67 -18.05 -24.90
CA ALA A 16 5.06 -18.32 -23.61
C ALA A 16 5.96 -17.88 -22.45
N ALA A 17 7.25 -18.20 -22.50
CA ALA A 17 8.22 -17.75 -21.50
C ALA A 17 8.32 -16.23 -21.44
N PHE A 18 8.34 -15.55 -22.58
CA PHE A 18 8.33 -14.10 -22.68
C PHE A 18 7.09 -13.48 -22.03
N LEU A 19 5.90 -14.03 -22.30
CA LEU A 19 4.65 -13.58 -21.70
C LEU A 19 4.61 -13.79 -20.18
N ILE A 20 5.14 -14.92 -19.70
CA ILE A 20 5.22 -15.19 -18.24
C ILE A 20 6.13 -14.18 -17.57
N VAL A 21 7.32 -13.93 -18.13
CA VAL A 21 8.28 -12.97 -17.55
C VAL A 21 7.70 -11.55 -17.54
N THR A 22 7.09 -11.12 -18.63
CA THR A 22 6.48 -9.77 -18.70
C THR A 22 5.27 -9.63 -17.79
N SER A 23 4.49 -10.68 -17.60
CA SER A 23 3.34 -10.69 -16.68
C SER A 23 3.77 -10.59 -15.21
N MET A 24 4.88 -11.23 -14.83
CA MET A 24 5.40 -11.17 -13.46
C MET A 24 5.92 -9.79 -13.06
N THR A 25 6.47 -9.03 -14.00
CA THR A 25 6.98 -7.68 -13.72
C THR A 25 5.89 -6.61 -13.62
N ALA A 26 4.73 -6.82 -14.23
CA ALA A 26 3.66 -5.82 -14.28
C ALA A 26 2.83 -5.69 -12.99
N ASN A 27 2.86 -6.67 -12.09
CA ASN A 27 1.96 -6.74 -10.93
C ASN A 27 2.64 -6.85 -9.56
N ALA A 28 3.93 -6.66 -9.47
CA ALA A 28 4.60 -6.55 -8.18
C ALA A 28 4.33 -5.18 -7.56
N GLN A 29 3.10 -4.93 -7.12
CA GLN A 29 2.82 -3.83 -6.21
C GLN A 29 3.48 -4.16 -4.88
N TYR A 30 4.63 -3.57 -4.64
CA TYR A 30 5.32 -3.70 -3.36
C TYR A 30 4.49 -3.07 -2.26
N PHE A 31 4.05 -3.89 -1.31
CA PHE A 31 3.60 -3.40 -0.02
C PHE A 31 4.81 -2.95 0.77
N LEU A 32 4.87 -1.67 1.05
CA LEU A 32 5.94 -1.07 1.83
C LEU A 32 5.39 -0.51 3.14
N THR A 33 6.19 -0.64 4.19
CA THR A 33 6.00 0.18 5.38
C THR A 33 6.58 1.57 5.13
N ILE A 34 6.23 2.54 5.97
CA ILE A 34 6.75 3.91 5.86
C ILE A 34 8.26 3.93 6.05
N THR A 35 8.76 3.12 6.98
CA THR A 35 10.20 2.93 7.18
C THR A 35 10.90 2.42 5.92
N GLN A 36 10.37 1.37 5.30
CA GLN A 36 10.92 0.80 4.06
C GLN A 36 10.87 1.79 2.89
N LEU A 37 9.79 2.56 2.78
CA LEU A 37 9.68 3.59 1.75
C LEU A 37 10.77 4.66 1.90
N ARG A 38 11.06 5.08 3.14
CA ARG A 38 12.10 6.06 3.42
C ARG A 38 13.51 5.52 3.20
N ASP A 39 13.75 4.27 3.59
CA ASP A 39 15.06 3.62 3.41
C ASP A 39 15.43 3.51 1.93
N LYS A 40 14.43 3.28 1.07
CA LYS A 40 14.60 3.27 -0.38
C LYS A 40 14.70 4.68 -0.98
N GLY A 41 14.16 5.68 -0.28
CA GLY A 41 14.34 7.09 -0.57
C GLY A 41 14.03 7.47 -2.02
N GLN A 42 14.98 8.14 -2.67
CA GLN A 42 14.82 8.69 -4.02
C GLN A 42 14.60 7.64 -5.12
N ASP A 43 15.01 6.39 -4.89
CA ASP A 43 14.79 5.31 -5.85
C ASP A 43 13.30 4.98 -6.03
N MET A 44 12.46 5.40 -5.07
CA MET A 44 11.01 5.19 -5.09
C MET A 44 10.21 6.42 -5.51
N VAL A 45 10.87 7.54 -5.79
CA VAL A 45 10.21 8.74 -6.31
C VAL A 45 9.58 8.41 -7.67
N ASP A 46 8.31 8.82 -7.84
CA ASP A 46 7.50 8.58 -9.05
C ASP A 46 7.18 7.10 -9.36
N GLN A 47 7.58 6.15 -8.51
CA GLN A 47 7.14 4.77 -8.64
C GLN A 47 5.80 4.54 -7.92
N SER A 48 4.90 3.83 -8.59
CA SER A 48 3.63 3.42 -7.97
C SER A 48 3.87 2.33 -6.94
N VAL A 49 3.58 2.64 -5.69
CA VAL A 49 3.75 1.73 -4.55
C VAL A 49 2.51 1.76 -3.66
N ARG A 50 2.34 0.70 -2.90
CA ARG A 50 1.28 0.61 -1.88
C ARG A 50 1.92 0.69 -0.49
N VAL A 51 1.44 1.64 0.32
CA VAL A 51 1.91 1.87 1.68
C VAL A 51 0.77 1.64 2.66
N SER A 52 1.06 0.99 3.78
CA SER A 52 0.12 0.80 4.88
C SER A 52 0.67 1.44 6.14
N GLY A 53 -0.19 2.13 6.89
CA GLY A 53 0.19 2.76 8.16
C GLY A 53 -0.98 3.16 9.03
N ALA A 54 -0.72 3.38 10.31
CA ALA A 54 -1.68 3.92 11.27
C ALA A 54 -1.89 5.41 11.05
N VAL A 55 -3.13 5.85 11.03
CA VAL A 55 -3.50 7.26 10.81
C VAL A 55 -3.32 8.06 12.08
N ILE A 56 -2.66 9.21 11.97
CA ILE A 56 -2.66 10.23 13.02
C ILE A 56 -3.85 11.14 12.76
N TYR A 57 -4.98 10.85 13.37
CA TYR A 57 -6.25 11.53 13.09
C TYR A 57 -6.19 13.05 13.31
N GLU A 58 -5.48 13.50 14.34
CA GLU A 58 -5.32 14.91 14.70
C GLU A 58 -4.58 15.73 13.64
N SER A 59 -3.83 15.07 12.76
CA SER A 59 -3.12 15.71 11.65
C SER A 59 -3.98 15.95 10.41
N THR A 60 -5.24 15.50 10.44
CA THR A 60 -6.13 15.55 9.28
C THR A 60 -6.49 16.98 8.92
N LEU A 61 -6.20 17.35 7.68
CA LEU A 61 -6.60 18.61 7.06
C LEU A 61 -7.49 18.31 5.86
N TYR A 62 -8.68 18.87 5.84
CA TYR A 62 -9.61 18.74 4.72
C TYR A 62 -10.00 20.11 4.21
N GLU A 63 -9.70 20.37 2.95
CA GLU A 63 -9.98 21.64 2.29
C GLU A 63 -10.54 21.40 0.88
N VAL A 64 -11.25 22.40 0.38
CA VAL A 64 -11.65 22.43 -1.03
C VAL A 64 -10.79 23.51 -1.72
N ARG A 65 -9.94 23.08 -2.64
CA ARG A 65 -9.07 23.96 -3.44
C ARG A 65 -9.50 23.88 -4.90
N ASN A 66 -9.78 25.03 -5.52
CA ASN A 66 -10.20 25.09 -6.94
C ASN A 66 -11.37 24.15 -7.29
N SER A 67 -12.35 24.03 -6.40
CA SER A 67 -13.51 23.13 -6.54
C SER A 67 -13.19 21.63 -6.46
N GLU A 68 -11.97 21.27 -6.10
CA GLU A 68 -11.56 19.90 -5.83
C GLU A 68 -11.37 19.66 -4.33
N PRO A 69 -11.91 18.56 -3.78
CA PRO A 69 -11.66 18.20 -2.40
C PRO A 69 -10.20 17.74 -2.24
N TYR A 70 -9.57 18.20 -1.17
CA TYR A 70 -8.17 17.96 -0.86
C TYR A 70 -8.03 17.49 0.58
N LEU A 71 -7.54 16.29 0.75
CA LEU A 71 -7.38 15.66 2.05
C LEU A 71 -5.89 15.42 2.31
N GLU A 72 -5.39 15.92 3.43
CA GLU A 72 -4.05 15.61 3.93
C GLU A 72 -4.15 14.99 5.32
N PHE A 73 -3.31 14.01 5.61
CA PHE A 73 -3.16 13.41 6.94
C PHE A 73 -1.81 12.71 7.05
N ASP A 74 -1.39 12.48 8.28
CA ASP A 74 -0.13 11.81 8.56
C ASP A 74 -0.35 10.35 8.92
N VAL A 75 0.59 9.51 8.54
CA VAL A 75 0.61 8.09 8.89
C VAL A 75 1.99 7.68 9.44
N VAL A 76 1.98 6.69 10.32
CA VAL A 76 3.17 6.01 10.87
C VAL A 76 3.01 4.50 10.66
N ASP A 77 4.06 3.73 10.83
CA ASP A 77 4.01 2.28 10.57
C ASP A 77 2.95 1.58 11.44
N THR A 78 2.90 1.90 12.72
CA THR A 78 1.95 1.33 13.68
C THR A 78 1.51 2.40 14.69
N GLU A 79 0.40 2.18 15.39
CA GLU A 79 -0.12 3.13 16.38
C GLU A 79 0.86 3.46 17.51
N ASP A 80 1.64 2.48 17.97
CA ASP A 80 2.65 2.67 19.02
C ASP A 80 3.83 3.53 18.57
N GLN A 81 3.95 3.80 17.29
CA GLN A 81 4.93 4.71 16.69
C GLN A 81 4.47 6.16 16.62
N ILE A 82 3.22 6.46 16.96
CA ILE A 82 2.72 7.82 17.04
C ILE A 82 3.53 8.62 18.06
N GLY A 83 4.09 9.74 17.61
CA GLY A 83 4.98 10.59 18.42
C GLY A 83 6.44 10.11 18.55
N LYS A 84 6.76 8.91 18.03
CA LYS A 84 8.13 8.35 18.06
C LYS A 84 8.76 8.30 16.66
N GLN A 85 7.97 7.96 15.66
CA GLN A 85 8.40 7.91 14.27
C GLN A 85 8.06 9.24 13.57
N THR A 86 8.93 9.69 12.67
CA THR A 86 8.58 10.82 11.79
C THR A 86 7.45 10.39 10.85
N PRO A 87 6.29 11.05 10.90
CA PRO A 87 5.16 10.64 10.08
C PRO A 87 5.38 10.91 8.59
N LEU A 88 4.68 10.15 7.76
CA LEU A 88 4.60 10.38 6.32
C LEU A 88 3.32 11.15 6.01
N ARG A 89 3.46 12.32 5.37
CA ARG A 89 2.30 13.12 4.92
C ARG A 89 1.70 12.49 3.67
N ILE A 90 0.43 12.11 3.78
CA ILE A 90 -0.38 11.62 2.66
C ILE A 90 -1.21 12.76 2.10
N VAL A 91 -1.23 12.89 0.79
CA VAL A 91 -2.03 13.85 0.04
C VAL A 91 -2.99 13.07 -0.85
N TYR A 92 -4.28 13.22 -0.63
CA TYR A 92 -5.32 12.56 -1.40
C TYR A 92 -6.28 13.58 -2.00
N LYS A 93 -6.49 13.52 -3.30
CA LYS A 93 -7.48 14.34 -4.00
C LYS A 93 -8.79 13.59 -4.07
N GLY A 94 -9.68 13.89 -3.14
CA GLY A 94 -10.98 13.23 -3.06
C GLY A 94 -11.71 13.59 -1.78
N PRO A 95 -12.98 13.19 -1.66
CA PRO A 95 -13.77 13.47 -0.47
C PRO A 95 -13.19 12.75 0.76
N LYS A 96 -13.36 13.37 1.93
CA LYS A 96 -12.96 12.74 3.18
C LYS A 96 -13.82 11.50 3.43
N PRO A 97 -13.22 10.29 3.53
CA PRO A 97 -13.97 9.08 3.86
C PRO A 97 -14.48 9.08 5.29
N ASP A 98 -15.67 8.54 5.53
CA ASP A 98 -16.25 8.41 6.87
C ASP A 98 -15.43 7.49 7.80
N LEU A 99 -14.69 6.55 7.21
CA LEU A 99 -13.81 5.63 7.94
C LEU A 99 -12.50 6.28 8.40
N LEU A 100 -12.22 7.52 8.03
CA LEU A 100 -11.08 8.27 8.56
C LEU A 100 -11.39 8.73 9.99
N GLN A 101 -11.06 7.87 10.93
CA GLN A 101 -11.35 7.97 12.36
C GLN A 101 -10.09 7.69 13.17
N PRO A 102 -10.07 8.03 14.47
CA PRO A 102 -8.99 7.58 15.37
C PRO A 102 -8.80 6.07 15.31
N HIS A 103 -7.57 5.60 15.38
CA HIS A 103 -7.18 4.19 15.30
C HIS A 103 -7.40 3.51 13.94
N ALA A 104 -7.72 4.27 12.88
CA ALA A 104 -7.83 3.71 11.54
C ALA A 104 -6.45 3.37 10.97
N THR A 105 -6.40 2.31 10.18
CA THR A 105 -5.23 1.99 9.33
C THR A 105 -5.53 2.40 7.90
N ALA A 106 -4.65 3.20 7.32
CA ALA A 106 -4.74 3.60 5.92
C ALA A 106 -3.88 2.68 5.06
N ILE A 107 -4.43 2.25 3.93
CA ILE A 107 -3.70 1.63 2.84
C ILE A 107 -3.82 2.57 1.65
N VAL A 108 -2.70 3.12 1.22
CA VAL A 108 -2.64 4.10 0.13
C VAL A 108 -1.82 3.56 -1.02
N GLU A 109 -2.33 3.75 -2.22
CA GLU A 109 -1.59 3.51 -3.47
C GLU A 109 -1.30 4.83 -4.14
N GLY A 110 -0.10 5.01 -4.59
CA GLY A 110 0.34 6.25 -5.22
C GLY A 110 1.85 6.29 -5.35
N HIS A 111 2.41 7.48 -5.31
CA HIS A 111 3.84 7.70 -5.47
C HIS A 111 4.39 8.68 -4.45
N LEU A 112 5.66 8.52 -4.13
CA LEU A 112 6.40 9.49 -3.31
C LEU A 112 6.81 10.68 -4.19
N GLY A 113 6.44 11.88 -3.78
CA GLY A 113 6.89 13.10 -4.43
C GLY A 113 8.31 13.50 -4.03
N ALA A 114 8.95 14.31 -4.84
CA ALA A 114 10.28 14.87 -4.55
C ALA A 114 10.29 15.79 -3.31
N ASP A 115 9.13 16.29 -2.89
CA ASP A 115 8.91 17.11 -1.68
C ASP A 115 8.81 16.27 -0.38
N GLY A 116 8.87 14.95 -0.50
CA GLY A 116 8.75 14.03 0.63
C GLY A 116 7.31 13.70 1.05
N LYS A 117 6.30 14.23 0.35
CA LYS A 117 4.89 13.86 0.54
C LYS A 117 4.52 12.67 -0.33
N PHE A 118 3.57 11.87 0.14
CA PHE A 118 3.05 10.76 -0.63
C PHE A 118 1.72 11.17 -1.28
N TYR A 119 1.68 11.13 -2.59
CA TYR A 119 0.50 11.48 -3.40
C TYR A 119 -0.29 10.21 -3.69
N ALA A 120 -1.43 10.05 -3.01
CA ALA A 120 -2.27 8.89 -3.11
C ALA A 120 -3.29 9.02 -4.24
N ASP A 121 -3.32 8.03 -5.12
CA ASP A 121 -4.36 7.86 -6.15
C ASP A 121 -5.55 7.07 -5.59
N THR A 122 -5.28 6.13 -4.69
CA THR A 122 -6.28 5.29 -4.02
C THR A 122 -6.08 5.33 -2.51
N LEU A 123 -7.18 5.47 -1.78
CA LEU A 123 -7.21 5.46 -0.33
C LEU A 123 -8.21 4.40 0.15
N LEU A 124 -7.70 3.41 0.87
CA LEU A 124 -8.50 2.41 1.58
C LEU A 124 -8.26 2.57 3.07
N LEU A 125 -9.33 2.54 3.85
CA LEU A 125 -9.27 2.63 5.30
C LEU A 125 -9.82 1.35 5.94
N LYS A 126 -9.13 0.89 6.95
CA LYS A 126 -9.57 -0.20 7.82
C LYS A 126 -9.72 0.34 9.23
N CYS A 127 -10.90 0.17 9.82
CA CYS A 127 -11.06 0.37 11.25
C CYS A 127 -10.65 -0.92 11.97
N PRO A 128 -9.97 -0.85 13.12
CA PRO A 128 -9.74 -2.03 13.94
C PRO A 128 -11.09 -2.60 14.34
N THR A 129 -11.36 -3.83 13.95
CA THR A 129 -12.53 -4.55 14.43
C THR A 129 -12.29 -4.90 15.88
N ARG A 130 -13.24 -4.55 16.75
CA ARG A 130 -13.21 -4.78 18.20
C ARG A 130 -12.97 -6.26 18.59
N TYR A 131 -13.01 -7.16 17.61
CA TYR A 131 -12.78 -8.58 17.77
C TYR A 131 -11.31 -8.98 17.83
N GLU A 132 -10.39 -8.21 17.25
CA GLU A 132 -8.96 -8.52 17.28
C GLU A 132 -8.30 -8.16 18.63
N GLU A 133 -8.85 -7.20 19.36
CA GLU A 133 -8.33 -6.81 20.67
C GLU A 133 -8.76 -7.74 21.82
N GLN A 134 -9.87 -8.51 21.67
CA GLN A 134 -10.41 -9.33 22.75
C GLN A 134 -9.87 -10.75 22.81
N PHE A 135 -9.23 -11.27 21.76
CA PHE A 135 -8.74 -12.65 21.71
C PHE A 135 -7.36 -12.80 21.09
N PRO A 136 -6.29 -12.20 21.67
CA PRO A 136 -4.94 -12.41 21.14
C PRO A 136 -4.42 -13.84 21.30
N ASN A 137 -5.11 -14.71 22.02
CA ASN A 137 -4.59 -16.04 22.42
C ASN A 137 -5.64 -17.15 22.54
N GLN A 138 -6.68 -17.17 21.72
CA GLN A 138 -7.38 -18.43 21.53
C GLN A 138 -6.74 -19.25 20.41
N VAL A 139 -5.57 -19.77 20.71
CA VAL A 139 -5.11 -21.00 20.08
C VAL A 139 -6.09 -22.07 20.57
N GLU A 140 -7.05 -22.39 19.73
CA GLU A 140 -7.93 -23.51 19.93
C GLU A 140 -7.09 -24.78 20.08
N LYS A 141 -6.91 -25.20 21.31
CA LYS A 141 -6.29 -26.47 21.63
C LYS A 141 -7.22 -27.56 21.09
N PRO A 142 -6.77 -28.39 20.15
CA PRO A 142 -7.63 -29.47 19.68
C PRO A 142 -8.07 -30.30 20.88
N ALA A 143 -9.35 -30.47 21.01
CA ALA A 143 -9.92 -31.37 22.05
C ALA A 143 -9.42 -32.78 21.75
N GLU A 144 -8.50 -33.28 22.59
CA GLU A 144 -8.23 -34.68 22.67
C GLU A 144 -9.46 -35.35 23.34
N GLY A 145 -10.21 -36.02 22.54
CA GLY A 145 -11.27 -36.91 22.97
C GLY A 145 -10.97 -38.35 22.64
#